data_923df5bf9e1f1fb6fae7b6f4b3569fc4
#
_entry.id   923df5bf9e1f1fb6fae7b6f4b3569fc4
#
_cell.length_a   1.000
_cell.length_b   1.000
_cell.length_c   1.000
_cell.angle_alpha   90.00
_cell.angle_beta   90.00
_cell.angle_gamma   90.00
#
_symmetry.space_group_name_H-M   'P 1'
#
loop_
_entity.id
_entity.type
_entity.pdbx_description
1 polymer ?
#
loop_
_entity_poly.entity_id
_entity_poly.type
_entity_poly.pdbx_seq_one_letter_code
_entity_poly.pdbx_strand_id
1 'polypeptide(L)'
;MNADRSSSFATPTRRPVGGPAPWSRCALPLTLALSALLAGCGGGSGGEPNEPTPPQPPTNGTPGGSIGESQRISAARSTATNNAACTAIAPFYWEVGDRNAARVSGSVNRAGNSTVYTADSFMPLASATKWLFGAYVAELRAGVLTPQDVRHLTFRSGYTSFSFCLPGQTVDGCLAVPASNGAFTTSTDGRFFYDGGHMQKLGSLVGLGNLNNGALATEMRRLLGDDVAISFSQPQLAGGAQATPADYARFLRKLLGGQLRLGALLGTQAVCTNPDTCANALATPVPRTESWSYSLGHWVETDPAVGDGAFSSAGAFGFYPWIDATRSWYGVVARDAAAGSGNESANCGRLIRKAWVTGVSP
;
A
#
# COMPACT_ATOMS: atom_id res chain seq x y z
N MET A 1 -5.45 12.82 -69.10
CA MET A 1 -5.14 14.26 -69.23
C MET A 1 -4.55 14.72 -67.90
N ASN A 2 -3.34 15.16 -67.97
CA ASN A 2 -2.47 15.59 -66.87
C ASN A 2 -3.01 16.78 -66.07
N ALA A 3 -2.71 16.83 -64.73
CA ALA A 3 -2.26 18.03 -64.09
C ALA A 3 -1.55 17.67 -62.79
N ASP A 4 -0.27 17.75 -62.84
CA ASP A 4 0.75 17.80 -61.81
C ASP A 4 0.62 19.13 -61.03
N ARG A 5 0.71 19.11 -59.69
CA ARG A 5 1.04 20.29 -58.86
C ARG A 5 1.93 19.88 -57.70
N SER A 6 3.22 20.03 -57.94
CA SER A 6 4.27 20.13 -56.94
C SER A 6 4.11 21.40 -56.08
N SER A 7 4.09 21.29 -54.76
CA SER A 7 4.29 22.42 -53.85
C SER A 7 5.44 22.08 -52.90
N SER A 8 6.49 22.89 -53.05
CA SER A 8 7.73 22.87 -52.28
C SER A 8 7.48 23.37 -50.86
N PHE A 9 8.01 22.60 -49.87
CA PHE A 9 8.08 23.05 -48.49
C PHE A 9 9.42 23.64 -48.18
N ALA A 10 9.39 24.90 -47.67
CA ALA A 10 10.55 25.63 -47.19
C ALA A 10 10.95 25.19 -45.79
N THR A 11 12.24 25.00 -45.58
CA THR A 11 12.88 24.62 -44.31
C THR A 11 13.05 25.87 -43.41
N PRO A 12 12.68 25.87 -42.14
CA PRO A 12 13.02 26.96 -41.23
C PRO A 12 14.41 26.78 -40.62
N THR A 13 15.21 27.88 -40.72
CA THR A 13 16.54 28.04 -40.17
C THR A 13 16.55 28.08 -38.64
N ARG A 14 17.44 27.30 -38.01
CA ARG A 14 17.74 27.32 -36.57
C ARG A 14 18.49 28.61 -36.18
N ARG A 15 18.03 29.30 -35.12
CA ARG A 15 18.80 30.31 -34.37
C ARG A 15 19.59 29.63 -33.23
N PRO A 16 20.80 30.06 -32.89
CA PRO A 16 21.58 29.53 -31.78
C PRO A 16 21.08 30.09 -30.46
N VAL A 17 20.94 29.20 -29.46
CA VAL A 17 20.59 29.54 -28.07
C VAL A 17 21.88 29.72 -27.29
N GLY A 18 22.03 30.87 -26.62
CA GLY A 18 23.16 31.22 -25.77
C GLY A 18 23.25 30.36 -24.50
N GLY A 19 24.48 30.06 -24.10
CA GLY A 19 24.80 29.27 -22.92
C GLY A 19 24.62 30.05 -21.59
N PRO A 20 24.48 29.35 -20.46
CA PRO A 20 24.31 29.98 -19.15
C PRO A 20 25.65 30.39 -18.52
N ALA A 21 25.64 31.55 -17.84
CA ALA A 21 26.73 32.12 -17.06
C ALA A 21 27.02 31.34 -15.76
N PRO A 22 28.26 31.38 -15.24
CA PRO A 22 28.64 30.61 -14.04
C PRO A 22 28.21 31.32 -12.74
N TRP A 23 27.64 30.54 -11.84
CA TRP A 23 27.25 31.00 -10.51
C TRP A 23 28.43 30.91 -9.52
N SER A 24 28.71 32.04 -8.88
CA SER A 24 29.74 32.19 -7.85
C SER A 24 29.43 31.41 -6.59
N ARG A 25 30.44 30.72 -6.07
CA ARG A 25 30.42 30.06 -4.75
C ARG A 25 30.64 31.10 -3.65
N CYS A 26 29.69 31.25 -2.72
CA CYS A 26 29.94 31.91 -1.45
C CYS A 26 30.19 30.81 -0.39
N ALA A 27 31.41 30.77 0.12
CA ALA A 27 31.79 29.98 1.30
C ALA A 27 31.59 30.84 2.55
N LEU A 28 30.97 30.29 3.60
CA LEU A 28 30.93 30.87 4.94
C LEU A 28 31.65 29.93 5.89
N PRO A 29 32.42 30.47 6.87
CA PRO A 29 33.28 29.66 7.70
C PRO A 29 32.57 29.11 8.94
N LEU A 30 33.01 27.92 9.32
CA LEU A 30 32.65 27.18 10.52
C LEU A 30 33.42 27.78 11.73
N THR A 31 32.73 28.25 12.74
CA THR A 31 33.34 28.59 14.05
C THR A 31 33.06 27.49 15.05
N LEU A 32 34.12 26.79 15.45
CA LEU A 32 34.18 25.93 16.63
C LEU A 32 34.17 26.80 17.90
N ALA A 33 33.31 26.48 18.86
CA ALA A 33 33.43 26.91 20.26
C ALA A 33 33.69 25.69 21.14
N LEU A 34 34.88 25.65 21.67
CA LEU A 34 35.40 24.70 22.66
C LEU A 34 35.17 25.33 24.04
N SER A 35 34.53 24.64 24.97
CA SER A 35 34.53 25.06 26.39
C SER A 35 34.90 23.89 27.28
N ALA A 36 35.94 24.16 28.08
CA ALA A 36 36.69 23.21 28.89
C ALA A 36 36.10 23.01 30.29
N LEU A 37 36.37 21.84 30.78
CA LEU A 37 36.50 21.28 32.12
C LEU A 37 36.80 22.24 33.27
N LEU A 38 36.21 21.97 34.45
CA LEU A 38 36.83 22.17 35.75
C LEU A 38 36.50 20.99 36.70
N ALA A 39 37.55 20.34 37.13
CA ALA A 39 37.58 19.33 38.18
C ALA A 39 37.63 19.99 39.56
N GLY A 40 36.95 19.42 40.54
CA GLY A 40 37.09 19.78 41.95
C GLY A 40 37.08 18.52 42.80
N CYS A 41 38.26 18.19 43.36
CA CYS A 41 38.45 17.21 44.44
C CYS A 41 38.11 17.84 45.77
N GLY A 42 37.48 17.11 46.71
CA GLY A 42 37.36 17.44 48.13
C GLY A 42 36.84 16.24 48.90
N GLY A 43 37.73 15.60 49.65
CA GLY A 43 37.40 14.50 50.55
C GLY A 43 36.88 15.02 51.91
N GLY A 44 36.11 14.17 52.59
CA GLY A 44 35.61 14.39 53.95
C GLY A 44 34.89 13.15 54.47
N SER A 45 35.57 12.43 55.34
CA SER A 45 35.05 11.32 56.16
C SER A 45 34.13 11.85 57.26
N GLY A 46 32.90 11.37 57.36
CA GLY A 46 31.98 11.59 58.48
C GLY A 46 30.91 10.52 58.48
N GLY A 47 30.93 9.67 59.51
CA GLY A 47 29.92 8.63 59.71
C GLY A 47 28.57 9.24 60.13
N GLU A 48 27.51 8.78 59.57
CA GLU A 48 26.13 9.11 59.93
C GLU A 48 25.32 7.86 60.28
N PRO A 49 24.32 8.00 61.16
CA PRO A 49 23.64 6.88 61.79
C PRO A 49 22.59 6.26 60.81
N ASN A 50 22.34 4.96 60.96
CA ASN A 50 21.38 4.14 60.24
C ASN A 50 19.97 4.76 60.19
N GLU A 51 19.57 5.19 59.03
CA GLU A 51 18.20 5.52 58.72
C GLU A 51 17.47 4.24 58.25
N PRO A 52 16.25 3.99 58.69
CA PRO A 52 15.52 2.75 58.29
C PRO A 52 15.15 2.78 56.82
N THR A 53 15.59 1.78 56.08
CA THR A 53 15.25 1.55 54.67
C THR A 53 13.74 1.56 54.46
N PRO A 54 13.20 2.37 53.54
CA PRO A 54 11.78 2.31 53.18
C PRO A 54 11.42 0.93 52.61
N PRO A 55 10.22 0.41 52.87
CA PRO A 55 9.80 -0.87 52.31
C PRO A 55 9.80 -0.82 50.78
N GLN A 56 10.56 -1.73 50.16
CA GLN A 56 10.55 -1.94 48.73
C GLN A 56 9.11 -2.27 48.27
N PRO A 57 8.59 -1.60 47.21
CA PRO A 57 7.30 -1.99 46.66
C PRO A 57 7.39 -3.44 46.15
N PRO A 58 6.31 -4.21 46.23
CA PRO A 58 6.31 -5.61 45.78
C PRO A 58 6.65 -5.66 44.30
N THR A 59 7.73 -6.33 43.97
CA THR A 59 8.10 -6.70 42.60
C THR A 59 7.17 -7.80 42.12
N ASN A 60 5.90 -7.47 41.84
CA ASN A 60 5.01 -8.28 41.05
C ASN A 60 5.03 -7.74 39.63
N GLY A 61 6.04 -8.07 38.89
CA GLY A 61 6.15 -7.93 37.45
C GLY A 61 6.86 -9.16 36.94
N THR A 62 6.09 -10.14 36.49
CA THR A 62 6.60 -11.13 35.52
C THR A 62 7.28 -10.32 34.41
N PRO A 63 8.56 -10.56 34.09
CA PRO A 63 9.16 -9.90 32.94
C PRO A 63 8.31 -10.25 31.74
N GLY A 64 7.71 -9.26 31.09
CA GLY A 64 7.10 -9.42 29.78
C GLY A 64 8.20 -9.82 28.81
N GLY A 65 8.49 -11.13 28.75
CA GLY A 65 9.45 -11.69 27.82
C GLY A 65 9.05 -11.28 26.41
N SER A 66 9.96 -10.72 25.64
CA SER A 66 9.74 -10.44 24.24
C SER A 66 9.23 -11.71 23.56
N ILE A 67 8.07 -11.62 22.87
CA ILE A 67 7.48 -12.77 22.17
C ILE A 67 8.52 -13.31 21.19
N GLY A 68 8.96 -14.56 21.41
CA GLY A 68 9.95 -15.21 20.55
C GLY A 68 9.43 -15.46 19.15
N GLU A 69 10.32 -15.47 18.16
CA GLU A 69 9.94 -15.72 16.75
C GLU A 69 9.27 -17.09 16.59
N SER A 70 9.75 -18.12 17.25
CA SER A 70 9.16 -19.46 17.21
C SER A 70 7.69 -19.48 17.71
N GLN A 71 7.38 -18.69 18.73
CA GLN A 71 6.04 -18.54 19.24
C GLN A 71 5.13 -17.82 18.23
N ARG A 72 5.61 -16.74 17.60
CA ARG A 72 4.91 -16.03 16.52
C ARG A 72 4.59 -16.95 15.35
N ILE A 73 5.60 -17.72 14.89
CA ILE A 73 5.46 -18.70 13.81
C ILE A 73 4.41 -19.75 14.15
N SER A 74 4.47 -20.33 15.35
CA SER A 74 3.52 -21.34 15.80
C SER A 74 2.08 -20.80 15.84
N ALA A 75 1.90 -19.62 16.43
CA ALA A 75 0.60 -18.98 16.54
C ALA A 75 0.00 -18.63 15.15
N ALA A 76 0.77 -18.02 14.27
CA ALA A 76 0.32 -17.66 12.91
C ALA A 76 -0.03 -18.92 12.09
N ARG A 77 0.81 -19.96 12.17
CA ARG A 77 0.56 -21.23 11.47
C ARG A 77 -0.70 -21.92 12.02
N SER A 78 -0.84 -22.04 13.34
CA SER A 78 -2.03 -22.59 13.96
C SER A 78 -3.29 -21.84 13.54
N THR A 79 -3.25 -20.52 13.52
CA THR A 79 -4.38 -19.69 13.08
C THR A 79 -4.73 -19.95 11.61
N ALA A 80 -3.76 -19.93 10.72
CA ALA A 80 -3.99 -20.17 9.29
C ALA A 80 -4.61 -21.55 9.01
N THR A 81 -4.21 -22.59 9.77
CA THR A 81 -4.63 -23.97 9.50
C THR A 81 -5.85 -24.43 10.27
N ASN A 82 -6.17 -23.82 11.42
CA ASN A 82 -7.20 -24.33 12.32
C ASN A 82 -8.33 -23.35 12.63
N ASN A 83 -8.10 -22.02 12.45
CA ASN A 83 -9.16 -21.06 12.73
C ASN A 83 -10.27 -21.15 11.69
N ALA A 84 -11.53 -21.17 12.14
CA ALA A 84 -12.71 -21.35 11.29
C ALA A 84 -12.80 -20.33 10.14
N ALA A 85 -12.46 -19.06 10.39
CA ALA A 85 -12.48 -18.04 9.37
C ALA A 85 -11.42 -18.27 8.28
N CYS A 86 -10.29 -18.90 8.60
CA CYS A 86 -9.25 -19.25 7.64
C CYS A 86 -9.57 -20.56 6.90
N THR A 87 -9.99 -21.61 7.61
CA THR A 87 -10.33 -22.89 6.98
C THR A 87 -11.52 -22.78 6.02
N ALA A 88 -12.46 -21.86 6.28
CA ALA A 88 -13.60 -21.60 5.41
C ALA A 88 -13.18 -21.09 4.02
N ILE A 89 -12.06 -20.37 3.91
CA ILE A 89 -11.58 -19.78 2.65
C ILE A 89 -10.55 -20.62 1.91
N ALA A 90 -10.17 -21.79 2.46
CA ALA A 90 -9.22 -22.68 1.79
C ALA A 90 -9.76 -23.15 0.41
N PRO A 91 -8.88 -23.34 -0.61
CA PRO A 91 -7.42 -23.23 -0.53
C PRO A 91 -6.91 -21.79 -0.62
N PHE A 92 -5.78 -21.50 0.03
CA PHE A 92 -5.06 -20.23 -0.07
C PHE A 92 -3.58 -20.37 0.30
N TYR A 93 -2.76 -19.44 -0.18
CA TYR A 93 -1.40 -19.22 0.31
C TYR A 93 -1.39 -18.06 1.32
N TRP A 94 -0.51 -18.14 2.31
CA TRP A 94 -0.28 -17.04 3.24
C TRP A 94 1.19 -16.87 3.57
N GLU A 95 1.59 -15.64 3.91
CA GLU A 95 2.95 -15.28 4.30
C GLU A 95 2.91 -14.14 5.31
N VAL A 96 3.83 -14.17 6.27
CA VAL A 96 4.16 -13.03 7.14
C VAL A 96 5.68 -12.83 7.08
N GLY A 97 6.11 -11.58 6.99
CA GLY A 97 7.51 -11.23 6.96
C GLY A 97 7.79 -9.82 7.45
N ASP A 98 9.04 -9.42 7.42
CA ASP A 98 9.52 -8.07 7.73
C ASP A 98 10.14 -7.40 6.49
N ARG A 99 10.78 -6.25 6.68
CA ARG A 99 11.44 -5.52 5.58
C ARG A 99 12.52 -6.33 4.85
N ASN A 100 13.06 -7.38 5.44
CA ASN A 100 14.20 -8.12 4.90
C ASN A 100 13.75 -9.41 4.20
N ALA A 101 12.83 -10.18 4.81
CA ALA A 101 12.44 -11.49 4.31
C ALA A 101 11.07 -11.95 4.82
N ALA A 102 10.53 -12.99 4.17
CA ALA A 102 9.50 -13.82 4.74
C ALA A 102 10.02 -14.51 6.01
N ARG A 103 9.21 -14.54 7.07
CA ARG A 103 9.50 -15.21 8.35
C ARG A 103 8.77 -16.53 8.46
N VAL A 104 7.57 -16.59 7.92
CA VAL A 104 6.75 -17.79 7.85
C VAL A 104 5.80 -17.70 6.67
N SER A 105 5.56 -18.84 6.04
CA SER A 105 4.56 -18.98 4.98
C SER A 105 3.99 -20.39 4.95
N GLY A 106 2.94 -20.58 4.18
CA GLY A 106 2.38 -21.90 3.91
C GLY A 106 1.18 -21.87 2.97
N SER A 107 0.84 -23.04 2.46
CA SER A 107 -0.40 -23.27 1.71
C SER A 107 -1.38 -24.00 2.62
N VAL A 108 -2.61 -23.50 2.68
CA VAL A 108 -3.72 -24.17 3.35
C VAL A 108 -4.61 -24.78 2.28
N ASN A 109 -4.67 -26.10 2.23
CA ASN A 109 -5.42 -26.83 1.22
C ASN A 109 -6.79 -27.26 1.73
N ARG A 110 -7.69 -27.59 0.82
CA ARG A 110 -9.02 -28.12 1.13
C ARG A 110 -9.13 -29.55 0.64
N ALA A 111 -9.60 -30.46 1.49
CA ALA A 111 -9.89 -31.83 1.08
C ALA A 111 -10.85 -31.86 -0.13
N GLY A 112 -10.53 -32.68 -1.13
CA GLY A 112 -11.32 -32.80 -2.36
C GLY A 112 -11.13 -31.63 -3.38
N ASN A 113 -10.25 -30.66 -3.09
CA ASN A 113 -9.86 -29.60 -4.03
C ASN A 113 -8.39 -29.78 -4.43
N SER A 114 -8.13 -29.90 -5.72
CA SER A 114 -6.77 -30.08 -6.27
C SER A 114 -5.98 -28.78 -6.41
N THR A 115 -6.64 -27.61 -6.26
CA THR A 115 -5.97 -26.31 -6.36
C THR A 115 -5.06 -26.10 -5.15
N VAL A 116 -3.80 -25.78 -5.42
CA VAL A 116 -2.80 -25.42 -4.41
C VAL A 116 -2.22 -24.05 -4.78
N TYR A 117 -2.38 -23.08 -3.88
CA TYR A 117 -1.73 -21.78 -4.03
C TYR A 117 -0.38 -21.78 -3.32
N THR A 118 0.62 -21.21 -3.98
CA THR A 118 2.00 -21.10 -3.49
C THR A 118 2.47 -19.64 -3.60
N ALA A 119 3.68 -19.36 -3.14
CA ALA A 119 4.34 -18.07 -3.32
C ALA A 119 4.42 -17.64 -4.79
N ASP A 120 4.48 -18.61 -5.71
CA ASP A 120 4.68 -18.40 -7.14
C ASP A 120 3.37 -18.51 -7.96
N SER A 121 2.23 -18.69 -7.30
CA SER A 121 0.94 -18.73 -7.99
C SER A 121 0.59 -17.38 -8.57
N PHE A 122 0.59 -17.30 -9.90
CA PHE A 122 0.21 -16.07 -10.61
C PHE A 122 -1.31 -15.89 -10.60
N MET A 123 -1.79 -14.72 -10.17
CA MET A 123 -3.22 -14.49 -10.00
C MET A 123 -3.63 -13.02 -10.15
N PRO A 124 -4.91 -12.73 -10.42
CA PRO A 124 -5.42 -11.37 -10.48
C PRO A 124 -5.40 -10.72 -9.07
N LEU A 125 -4.93 -9.49 -9.03
CA LEU A 125 -4.86 -8.71 -7.79
C LEU A 125 -6.15 -7.97 -7.48
N ALA A 126 -7.02 -7.76 -8.47
CA ALA A 126 -8.19 -6.91 -8.35
C ALA A 126 -7.84 -5.60 -7.62
N SER A 127 -8.58 -5.22 -6.58
CA SER A 127 -8.36 -3.96 -5.86
C SER A 127 -7.01 -3.82 -5.17
N ALA A 128 -6.23 -4.89 -4.97
CA ALA A 128 -4.87 -4.76 -4.48
C ALA A 128 -3.96 -4.01 -5.48
N THR A 129 -4.36 -3.88 -6.76
CA THR A 129 -3.75 -2.98 -7.75
C THR A 129 -3.70 -1.52 -7.29
N LYS A 130 -4.69 -1.08 -6.50
CA LYS A 130 -4.82 0.31 -6.05
C LYS A 130 -3.62 0.76 -5.22
N TRP A 131 -3.10 -0.13 -4.38
CA TRP A 131 -1.93 0.17 -3.56
C TRP A 131 -0.67 0.34 -4.41
N LEU A 132 -0.49 -0.51 -5.43
CA LEU A 132 0.58 -0.38 -6.42
C LEU A 132 0.51 0.96 -7.16
N PHE A 133 -0.69 1.35 -7.61
CA PHE A 133 -0.87 2.64 -8.29
C PHE A 133 -0.67 3.84 -7.37
N GLY A 134 -1.11 3.77 -6.12
CA GLY A 134 -0.80 4.79 -5.10
C GLY A 134 0.70 4.97 -4.90
N ALA A 135 1.45 3.87 -4.84
CA ALA A 135 2.91 3.89 -4.73
C ALA A 135 3.56 4.46 -6.00
N TYR A 136 3.09 4.08 -7.19
CA TYR A 136 3.55 4.66 -8.45
C TYR A 136 3.42 6.18 -8.47
N VAL A 137 2.26 6.72 -8.10
CA VAL A 137 2.04 8.18 -8.05
C VAL A 137 2.94 8.83 -7.01
N ALA A 138 3.16 8.22 -5.84
CA ALA A 138 4.07 8.72 -4.83
C ALA A 138 5.53 8.80 -5.34
N GLU A 139 5.98 7.79 -6.09
CA GLU A 139 7.29 7.81 -6.75
C GLU A 139 7.37 8.89 -7.84
N LEU A 140 6.37 8.96 -8.72
CA LEU A 140 6.30 9.96 -9.79
C LEU A 140 6.36 11.39 -9.25
N ARG A 141 5.79 11.64 -8.09
CA ARG A 141 5.77 12.94 -7.40
C ARG A 141 6.93 13.14 -6.42
N ALA A 142 7.90 12.28 -6.41
CA ALA A 142 9.02 12.33 -5.46
C ALA A 142 8.55 12.44 -3.97
N GLY A 143 7.40 11.86 -3.65
CA GLY A 143 6.80 11.88 -2.31
C GLY A 143 5.96 13.12 -1.98
N VAL A 144 5.88 14.11 -2.87
CA VAL A 144 5.12 15.35 -2.66
C VAL A 144 3.87 15.36 -3.54
N LEU A 145 2.78 14.80 -3.03
CA LEU A 145 1.52 14.70 -3.76
C LEU A 145 0.82 16.05 -3.88
N THR A 146 0.27 16.33 -5.07
CA THR A 146 -0.58 17.50 -5.27
C THR A 146 -1.96 17.29 -4.62
N PRO A 147 -2.73 18.36 -4.33
CA PRO A 147 -4.11 18.23 -3.90
C PRO A 147 -4.97 17.41 -4.85
N GLN A 148 -4.71 17.47 -6.15
CA GLN A 148 -5.40 16.67 -7.16
C GLN A 148 -5.06 15.19 -7.03
N ASP A 149 -3.78 14.81 -6.87
CA ASP A 149 -3.37 13.43 -6.65
C ASP A 149 -4.06 12.86 -5.40
N VAL A 150 -4.06 13.61 -4.29
CA VAL A 150 -4.71 13.22 -3.03
C VAL A 150 -6.22 12.99 -3.23
N ARG A 151 -6.94 13.89 -3.93
CA ARG A 151 -8.38 13.73 -4.19
C ARG A 151 -8.69 12.44 -4.95
N HIS A 152 -7.89 12.10 -5.95
CA HIS A 152 -8.08 10.87 -6.74
C HIS A 152 -7.70 9.63 -5.94
N LEU A 153 -6.56 9.63 -5.27
CA LEU A 153 -6.07 8.50 -4.48
C LEU A 153 -6.89 8.23 -3.21
N THR A 154 -7.64 9.21 -2.71
CA THR A 154 -8.58 9.07 -1.58
C THR A 154 -10.04 8.94 -2.04
N PHE A 155 -10.28 8.74 -3.33
CA PHE A 155 -11.60 8.46 -3.93
C PHE A 155 -12.65 9.55 -3.68
N ARG A 156 -12.22 10.82 -3.85
CA ARG A 156 -13.05 12.01 -3.67
C ARG A 156 -13.08 12.93 -4.88
N SER A 157 -12.64 12.47 -6.05
CA SER A 157 -12.47 13.30 -7.24
C SER A 157 -13.71 13.38 -8.16
N GLY A 158 -14.85 12.83 -7.77
CA GLY A 158 -16.08 12.88 -8.56
C GLY A 158 -16.12 11.95 -9.79
N TYR A 159 -15.09 11.17 -10.09
CA TYR A 159 -15.08 10.19 -11.18
C TYR A 159 -15.56 8.83 -10.66
N THR A 160 -16.87 8.60 -10.71
CA THR A 160 -17.56 7.49 -10.03
C THR A 160 -18.48 6.68 -10.93
N SER A 161 -18.22 6.67 -12.25
CA SER A 161 -19.04 5.95 -13.24
C SER A 161 -18.27 4.82 -13.94
N PHE A 162 -17.10 4.42 -13.40
CA PHE A 162 -16.24 3.44 -14.04
C PHE A 162 -16.80 2.02 -13.90
N SER A 163 -16.82 1.27 -14.99
CA SER A 163 -17.31 -0.12 -15.03
C SER A 163 -16.20 -1.12 -15.32
N PHE A 164 -15.57 -1.06 -16.49
CA PHE A 164 -14.54 -2.01 -16.93
C PHE A 164 -13.67 -1.43 -18.04
N CYS A 165 -12.51 -2.08 -18.30
CA CYS A 165 -11.70 -1.91 -19.51
C CYS A 165 -11.82 -3.15 -20.40
N LEU A 166 -11.69 -2.97 -21.70
CA LEU A 166 -11.54 -4.06 -22.65
C LEU A 166 -10.06 -4.41 -22.83
N PRO A 167 -9.72 -5.69 -23.06
CA PRO A 167 -8.37 -6.09 -23.45
C PRO A 167 -7.89 -5.30 -24.68
N GLY A 168 -6.62 -4.86 -24.67
CA GLY A 168 -6.02 -4.12 -25.77
C GLY A 168 -6.32 -2.63 -25.84
N GLN A 169 -7.19 -2.11 -24.98
CA GLN A 169 -7.37 -0.66 -24.85
C GLN A 169 -6.12 0.00 -24.25
N THR A 170 -6.05 1.33 -24.37
CA THR A 170 -5.16 2.19 -23.57
C THR A 170 -5.91 2.70 -22.34
N VAL A 171 -5.19 3.33 -21.40
CA VAL A 171 -5.81 3.94 -20.20
C VAL A 171 -6.91 4.95 -20.59
N ASP A 172 -6.67 5.81 -21.60
CA ASP A 172 -7.65 6.77 -22.10
C ASP A 172 -8.75 6.09 -22.93
N GLY A 173 -8.39 5.06 -23.71
CA GLY A 173 -9.35 4.25 -24.41
C GLY A 173 -10.36 3.59 -23.47
N CYS A 174 -9.91 3.16 -22.30
CA CYS A 174 -10.75 2.61 -21.25
C CYS A 174 -11.71 3.65 -20.64
N LEU A 175 -11.28 4.90 -20.50
CA LEU A 175 -12.16 6.00 -20.05
C LEU A 175 -13.25 6.35 -21.08
N ALA A 176 -13.00 6.11 -22.36
CA ALA A 176 -13.92 6.41 -23.44
C ALA A 176 -14.99 5.34 -23.67
N VAL A 177 -14.78 4.10 -23.22
CA VAL A 177 -15.65 2.94 -23.51
C VAL A 177 -15.87 2.08 -22.28
N PRO A 178 -17.13 1.93 -21.81
CA PRO A 178 -18.33 2.67 -22.22
C PRO A 178 -18.21 4.18 -22.03
N ALA A 179 -18.95 4.97 -22.77
CA ALA A 179 -18.84 6.44 -22.80
C ALA A 179 -18.94 7.11 -21.42
N SER A 180 -19.55 6.45 -20.43
CA SER A 180 -19.69 6.96 -19.05
C SER A 180 -18.47 6.71 -18.15
N ASN A 181 -17.52 5.84 -18.53
CA ASN A 181 -16.39 5.47 -17.67
C ASN A 181 -15.53 6.67 -17.21
N GLY A 182 -15.37 7.68 -18.05
CA GLY A 182 -14.64 8.92 -17.74
C GLY A 182 -15.53 10.06 -17.27
N ALA A 183 -16.82 9.83 -16.99
CA ALA A 183 -17.76 10.88 -16.62
C ALA A 183 -17.50 11.41 -15.20
N PHE A 184 -17.58 12.73 -15.06
CA PHE A 184 -17.54 13.42 -13.78
C PHE A 184 -18.95 13.57 -13.20
N THR A 185 -19.11 13.27 -11.92
CA THR A 185 -20.39 13.34 -11.20
C THR A 185 -20.28 14.36 -10.08
N THR A 186 -20.90 15.52 -10.26
CA THR A 186 -20.85 16.64 -9.31
C THR A 186 -21.34 16.27 -7.91
N SER A 187 -22.37 15.42 -7.78
CA SER A 187 -22.91 15.02 -6.48
C SER A 187 -21.96 14.14 -5.65
N THR A 188 -20.95 13.54 -6.25
CA THR A 188 -19.94 12.72 -5.58
C THR A 188 -18.62 13.45 -5.38
N ASP A 189 -18.47 14.65 -5.96
CA ASP A 189 -17.24 15.44 -5.84
C ASP A 189 -16.98 15.89 -4.40
N GLY A 190 -15.74 15.69 -3.93
CA GLY A 190 -15.34 15.98 -2.55
C GLY A 190 -15.74 14.90 -1.54
N ARG A 191 -16.58 13.93 -1.90
CA ARG A 191 -17.11 12.87 -1.04
C ARG A 191 -16.48 11.52 -1.38
N PHE A 192 -16.26 10.67 -0.38
CA PHE A 192 -15.72 9.34 -0.61
C PHE A 192 -16.75 8.46 -1.35
N PHE A 193 -16.33 7.90 -2.45
CA PHE A 193 -17.09 6.92 -3.23
C PHE A 193 -16.13 5.88 -3.79
N TYR A 194 -16.24 4.63 -3.38
CA TYR A 194 -15.32 3.59 -3.83
C TYR A 194 -15.58 3.20 -5.29
N ASP A 195 -14.78 3.74 -6.21
CA ASP A 195 -14.90 3.51 -7.65
C ASP A 195 -13.53 3.57 -8.36
N GLY A 196 -13.35 2.75 -9.39
CA GLY A 196 -12.12 2.70 -10.18
C GLY A 196 -11.84 3.95 -11.02
N GLY A 197 -12.86 4.74 -11.32
CA GLY A 197 -12.79 5.92 -12.19
C GLY A 197 -11.84 6.99 -11.68
N HIS A 198 -11.77 7.16 -10.37
CA HIS A 198 -10.81 8.09 -9.76
C HIS A 198 -9.37 7.81 -10.19
N MET A 199 -8.92 6.56 -10.06
CA MET A 199 -7.55 6.14 -10.42
C MET A 199 -7.34 6.10 -11.92
N GLN A 200 -8.34 5.64 -12.68
CA GLN A 200 -8.27 5.61 -14.13
C GLN A 200 -8.09 7.02 -14.70
N LYS A 201 -8.87 7.99 -14.16
CA LYS A 201 -8.73 9.40 -14.56
C LYS A 201 -7.39 9.99 -14.13
N LEU A 202 -6.92 9.67 -12.93
CA LEU A 202 -5.60 10.12 -12.49
C LEU A 202 -4.50 9.58 -13.40
N GLY A 203 -4.58 8.31 -13.81
CA GLY A 203 -3.62 7.74 -14.78
C GLY A 203 -3.53 8.52 -16.08
N SER A 204 -4.68 8.94 -16.65
CA SER A 204 -4.73 9.85 -17.79
C SER A 204 -3.99 11.16 -17.49
N LEU A 205 -4.29 11.79 -16.36
CA LEU A 205 -3.73 13.09 -15.96
C LEU A 205 -2.22 13.06 -15.66
N VAL A 206 -1.68 11.92 -15.25
CA VAL A 206 -0.24 11.75 -14.97
C VAL A 206 0.55 11.19 -16.17
N GLY A 207 -0.05 11.15 -17.35
CA GLY A 207 0.64 10.81 -18.58
C GLY A 207 0.61 9.35 -18.99
N LEU A 208 -0.22 8.51 -18.34
CA LEU A 208 -0.37 7.09 -18.70
C LEU A 208 -1.42 6.84 -19.80
N GLY A 209 -2.10 7.88 -20.28
CA GLY A 209 -3.27 7.80 -21.16
C GLY A 209 -3.12 6.90 -22.37
N ASN A 210 -1.97 6.95 -23.05
CA ASN A 210 -1.69 6.20 -24.27
C ASN A 210 -1.15 4.77 -24.03
N LEU A 211 -0.97 4.36 -22.77
CA LEU A 211 -0.39 3.07 -22.46
C LEU A 211 -1.45 1.96 -22.48
N ASN A 212 -1.18 0.90 -23.23
CA ASN A 212 -1.91 -0.36 -23.14
C ASN A 212 -1.41 -1.18 -21.94
N ASN A 213 -2.02 -2.33 -21.69
CA ASN A 213 -1.65 -3.19 -20.55
C ASN A 213 -0.17 -3.56 -20.49
N GLY A 214 0.50 -3.88 -21.62
CA GLY A 214 1.93 -4.21 -21.64
C GLY A 214 2.82 -3.01 -21.33
N ALA A 215 2.56 -1.87 -21.96
CA ALA A 215 3.30 -0.64 -21.73
C ALA A 215 3.06 -0.09 -20.30
N LEU A 216 1.84 -0.22 -19.79
CA LEU A 216 1.50 0.15 -18.42
C LEU A 216 2.27 -0.69 -17.39
N ALA A 217 2.37 -2.01 -17.60
CA ALA A 217 3.17 -2.88 -16.75
C ALA A 217 4.65 -2.47 -16.73
N THR A 218 5.21 -2.13 -17.89
CA THR A 218 6.60 -1.66 -18.01
C THR A 218 6.80 -0.34 -17.27
N GLU A 219 5.91 0.61 -17.45
CA GLU A 219 5.99 1.91 -16.78
C GLU A 219 5.82 1.81 -15.26
N MET A 220 4.88 0.98 -14.79
CA MET A 220 4.71 0.73 -13.35
C MET A 220 5.99 0.16 -12.74
N ARG A 221 6.60 -0.87 -13.37
CA ARG A 221 7.85 -1.47 -12.89
C ARG A 221 9.01 -0.48 -12.91
N ARG A 222 9.07 0.41 -13.89
CA ARG A 222 10.12 1.44 -13.96
C ARG A 222 10.23 2.27 -12.68
N LEU A 223 9.12 2.56 -12.00
CA LEU A 223 9.10 3.32 -10.73
C LEU A 223 9.04 2.43 -9.49
N LEU A 224 8.35 1.30 -9.54
CA LEU A 224 8.26 0.39 -8.40
C LEU A 224 9.46 -0.55 -8.28
N GLY A 225 10.23 -0.70 -9.36
CA GLY A 225 11.38 -1.58 -9.50
C GLY A 225 11.06 -2.81 -10.36
N ASP A 226 11.99 -3.17 -11.24
CA ASP A 226 11.85 -4.33 -12.14
C ASP A 226 11.78 -5.66 -11.41
N ASP A 227 12.22 -5.69 -10.16
CA ASP A 227 12.12 -6.83 -9.26
C ASP A 227 10.70 -7.07 -8.71
N VAL A 228 9.76 -6.14 -8.91
CA VAL A 228 8.33 -6.33 -8.63
C VAL A 228 7.64 -6.74 -9.93
N ALA A 229 7.62 -8.04 -10.22
CA ALA A 229 7.13 -8.57 -11.50
C ALA A 229 5.60 -8.53 -11.57
N ILE A 230 5.06 -7.37 -11.91
CA ILE A 230 3.62 -7.17 -12.17
C ILE A 230 3.33 -7.14 -13.68
N SER A 231 2.15 -7.61 -14.05
CA SER A 231 1.56 -7.44 -15.37
C SER A 231 0.14 -6.92 -15.26
N PHE A 232 -0.48 -6.61 -16.40
CA PHE A 232 -1.87 -6.16 -16.46
C PHE A 232 -2.64 -7.00 -17.48
N SER A 233 -3.77 -7.57 -17.08
CA SER A 233 -4.70 -8.23 -18.02
C SER A 233 -5.47 -7.21 -18.86
N GLN A 234 -5.69 -6.03 -18.31
CA GLN A 234 -6.33 -4.88 -18.94
C GLN A 234 -5.78 -3.59 -18.32
N PRO A 235 -5.78 -2.42 -19.01
CA PRO A 235 -5.13 -1.21 -18.52
C PRO A 235 -5.97 -0.48 -17.45
N GLN A 236 -6.41 -1.23 -16.43
CA GLN A 236 -7.26 -0.76 -15.36
C GLN A 236 -6.42 -0.52 -14.09
N LEU A 237 -6.17 0.74 -13.75
CA LEU A 237 -5.31 1.14 -12.65
C LEU A 237 -5.85 0.81 -11.25
N ALA A 238 -7.15 0.57 -11.17
CA ALA A 238 -7.79 0.21 -9.90
C ALA A 238 -8.00 -1.30 -9.70
N GLY A 239 -7.63 -2.16 -10.70
CA GLY A 239 -7.96 -3.56 -10.57
C GLY A 239 -7.39 -4.52 -11.61
N GLY A 240 -6.64 -4.03 -12.62
CA GLY A 240 -6.20 -4.84 -13.76
C GLY A 240 -4.87 -5.57 -13.57
N ALA A 241 -4.14 -5.32 -12.49
CA ALA A 241 -2.85 -5.94 -12.26
C ALA A 241 -2.96 -7.41 -11.85
N GLN A 242 -1.92 -8.15 -12.22
CA GLN A 242 -1.68 -9.55 -11.87
C GLN A 242 -0.24 -9.70 -11.37
N ALA A 243 -0.03 -10.55 -10.37
CA ALA A 243 1.28 -10.86 -9.82
C ALA A 243 1.26 -12.17 -9.05
N THR A 244 2.43 -12.63 -8.63
CA THR A 244 2.54 -13.69 -7.62
C THR A 244 2.49 -13.11 -6.20
N PRO A 245 2.13 -13.91 -5.17
CA PRO A 245 2.28 -13.51 -3.78
C PRO A 245 3.69 -13.06 -3.44
N ALA A 246 4.72 -13.74 -3.97
CA ALA A 246 6.13 -13.39 -3.76
C ALA A 246 6.50 -12.01 -4.30
N ASP A 247 6.00 -11.63 -5.49
CA ASP A 247 6.23 -10.32 -6.07
C ASP A 247 5.52 -9.22 -5.28
N TYR A 248 4.29 -9.46 -4.86
CA TYR A 248 3.58 -8.50 -4.03
C TYR A 248 4.21 -8.36 -2.64
N ALA A 249 4.67 -9.46 -2.03
CA ALA A 249 5.43 -9.43 -0.78
C ALA A 249 6.73 -8.60 -0.92
N ARG A 250 7.41 -8.68 -2.07
CA ARG A 250 8.57 -7.84 -2.39
C ARG A 250 8.19 -6.36 -2.43
N PHE A 251 7.07 -6.01 -3.05
CA PHE A 251 6.53 -4.65 -3.01
C PHE A 251 6.28 -4.16 -1.56
N LEU A 252 5.66 -4.99 -0.70
CA LEU A 252 5.43 -4.64 0.71
C LEU A 252 6.75 -4.44 1.48
N ARG A 253 7.76 -5.28 1.23
CA ARG A 253 9.10 -5.10 1.82
C ARG A 253 9.75 -3.79 1.39
N LYS A 254 9.59 -3.38 0.13
CA LYS A 254 10.09 -2.08 -0.36
C LYS A 254 9.42 -0.90 0.35
N LEU A 255 8.12 -1.00 0.65
CA LEU A 255 7.43 0.00 1.47
C LEU A 255 8.00 0.05 2.89
N LEU A 256 8.15 -1.11 3.55
CA LEU A 256 8.70 -1.23 4.89
C LEU A 256 10.18 -0.80 4.99
N GLY A 257 10.95 -1.06 3.95
CA GLY A 257 12.37 -0.72 3.85
C GLY A 257 12.64 0.73 3.45
N GLY A 258 11.59 1.55 3.21
CA GLY A 258 11.74 2.94 2.77
C GLY A 258 12.29 3.10 1.35
N GLN A 259 12.29 2.03 0.54
CA GLN A 259 12.70 2.05 -0.86
C GLN A 259 11.61 2.66 -1.77
N LEU A 260 10.37 2.67 -1.29
CA LEU A 260 9.23 3.32 -1.94
C LEU A 260 8.67 4.41 -1.03
N ARG A 261 8.48 5.60 -1.58
CA ARG A 261 8.08 6.81 -0.87
C ARG A 261 6.72 6.70 -0.18
N LEU A 262 5.81 5.92 -0.75
CA LEU A 262 4.52 5.66 -0.12
C LEU A 262 4.66 5.01 1.26
N GLY A 263 5.75 4.31 1.56
CA GLY A 263 6.03 3.74 2.88
C GLY A 263 5.99 4.78 4.01
N ALA A 264 6.53 5.98 3.77
CA ALA A 264 6.48 7.10 4.72
C ALA A 264 5.08 7.75 4.79
N LEU A 265 4.27 7.60 3.73
CA LEU A 265 2.96 8.23 3.58
C LEU A 265 1.79 7.31 3.96
N LEU A 266 2.05 6.07 4.39
CA LEU A 266 1.00 5.12 4.79
C LEU A 266 0.07 5.74 5.84
N GLY A 267 -1.25 5.68 5.59
CA GLY A 267 -2.28 6.20 6.49
C GLY A 267 -2.41 7.73 6.51
N THR A 268 -1.55 8.47 5.81
CA THR A 268 -1.71 9.94 5.71
C THR A 268 -2.90 10.27 4.80
N GLN A 269 -3.48 11.46 4.96
CA GLN A 269 -4.65 11.90 4.19
C GLN A 269 -5.85 10.94 4.28
N ALA A 270 -5.94 10.12 5.33
CA ALA A 270 -7.02 9.17 5.51
C ALA A 270 -8.38 9.86 5.64
N VAL A 271 -9.38 9.28 4.99
CA VAL A 271 -10.77 9.73 5.01
C VAL A 271 -11.68 8.62 5.51
N CYS A 272 -12.74 8.96 6.20
CA CYS A 272 -13.74 7.99 6.63
C CYS A 272 -14.55 7.46 5.44
N THR A 273 -14.98 6.21 5.52
CA THR A 273 -15.56 5.48 4.37
C THR A 273 -16.93 4.86 4.61
N ASN A 274 -17.37 4.78 5.86
CA ASN A 274 -18.66 4.18 6.19
C ASN A 274 -19.78 5.23 6.09
N PRO A 275 -20.74 5.10 5.15
CA PRO A 275 -21.82 6.05 4.98
C PRO A 275 -22.75 6.18 6.20
N ASP A 276 -22.80 5.16 7.07
CA ASP A 276 -23.69 5.19 8.24
C ASP A 276 -23.11 6.02 9.40
N THR A 277 -21.77 6.21 9.41
CA THR A 277 -21.07 6.96 10.46
C THR A 277 -20.36 8.21 9.95
N CYS A 278 -20.34 8.44 8.63
CA CYS A 278 -19.61 9.54 8.00
C CYS A 278 -20.43 10.17 6.86
N ALA A 279 -20.90 11.37 7.06
CA ALA A 279 -21.71 12.11 6.08
C ALA A 279 -20.99 12.34 4.73
N ASN A 280 -19.66 12.34 4.73
CA ASN A 280 -18.86 12.52 3.52
C ASN A 280 -18.53 11.21 2.79
N ALA A 281 -19.06 10.07 3.23
CA ALA A 281 -18.97 8.80 2.54
C ALA A 281 -20.28 8.45 1.86
N LEU A 282 -20.21 7.89 0.65
CA LEU A 282 -21.40 7.54 -0.16
C LEU A 282 -21.47 6.04 -0.45
N ALA A 283 -20.33 5.42 -0.77
CA ALA A 283 -20.26 4.01 -1.12
C ALA A 283 -18.93 3.41 -0.66
N THR A 284 -19.00 2.22 -0.07
CA THR A 284 -17.86 1.44 0.40
C THR A 284 -18.10 -0.05 0.12
N PRO A 285 -17.07 -0.84 -0.22
CA PRO A 285 -17.15 -2.30 -0.29
C PRO A 285 -16.96 -2.98 1.08
N VAL A 286 -16.55 -2.22 2.11
CA VAL A 286 -16.39 -2.73 3.47
C VAL A 286 -17.78 -2.92 4.09
N PRO A 287 -18.02 -3.99 4.86
CA PRO A 287 -19.28 -4.18 5.58
C PRO A 287 -19.65 -2.94 6.41
N ARG A 288 -20.91 -2.51 6.36
CA ARG A 288 -21.40 -1.31 7.08
C ARG A 288 -21.25 -1.41 8.60
N THR A 289 -21.06 -2.63 9.11
CA THR A 289 -20.76 -2.89 10.53
C THR A 289 -19.33 -2.53 10.92
N GLU A 290 -18.46 -2.21 9.96
CA GLU A 290 -17.07 -1.84 10.20
C GLU A 290 -16.77 -0.42 9.67
N SER A 291 -15.95 0.33 10.40
CA SER A 291 -15.57 1.70 10.07
C SER A 291 -14.07 1.79 9.73
N TRP A 292 -13.73 1.51 8.48
CA TRP A 292 -12.37 1.69 7.99
C TRP A 292 -12.18 3.08 7.42
N SER A 293 -10.93 3.55 7.43
CA SER A 293 -10.53 4.74 6.68
C SER A 293 -9.84 4.35 5.37
N TYR A 294 -9.83 5.25 4.39
CA TYR A 294 -9.12 5.07 3.13
C TYR A 294 -8.08 6.16 2.93
N SER A 295 -6.87 5.78 2.63
CA SER A 295 -5.75 6.67 2.36
C SER A 295 -5.34 6.58 0.89
N LEU A 296 -4.14 6.91 0.55
CA LEU A 296 -3.54 7.03 -0.78
C LEU A 296 -3.47 5.68 -1.54
N GLY A 297 -4.63 5.15 -1.94
CA GLY A 297 -4.75 3.88 -2.65
C GLY A 297 -4.80 2.63 -1.76
N HIS A 298 -4.92 2.79 -0.45
CA HIS A 298 -4.99 1.69 0.51
C HIS A 298 -5.95 1.98 1.66
N TRP A 299 -6.41 0.92 2.33
CA TRP A 299 -7.22 0.99 3.54
C TRP A 299 -6.35 1.22 4.77
N VAL A 300 -6.93 1.86 5.77
CA VAL A 300 -6.45 1.88 7.17
C VAL A 300 -7.55 1.23 8.00
N GLU A 301 -7.25 0.12 8.64
CA GLU A 301 -8.22 -0.69 9.38
C GLU A 301 -8.49 -0.10 10.76
N THR A 302 -9.24 1.01 10.77
CA THR A 302 -9.48 1.87 11.95
C THR A 302 -10.70 1.50 12.77
N ASP A 303 -11.44 0.44 12.40
CA ASP A 303 -12.63 0.02 13.15
C ASP A 303 -12.27 -0.27 14.61
N PRO A 304 -13.01 0.29 15.59
CA PRO A 304 -12.66 0.16 17.02
C PRO A 304 -12.88 -1.25 17.57
N ALA A 305 -13.70 -2.08 16.91
CA ALA A 305 -14.01 -3.43 17.40
C ALA A 305 -13.10 -4.50 16.79
N VAL A 306 -12.78 -4.39 15.51
CA VAL A 306 -12.06 -5.42 14.75
C VAL A 306 -10.78 -4.92 14.09
N GLY A 307 -10.58 -3.62 13.98
CA GLY A 307 -9.40 -3.00 13.42
C GLY A 307 -8.22 -2.97 14.39
N ASP A 308 -7.04 -2.82 13.86
CA ASP A 308 -5.78 -2.69 14.63
C ASP A 308 -4.87 -1.59 14.04
N GLY A 309 -5.43 -0.76 13.15
CA GLY A 309 -4.71 0.32 12.48
C GLY A 309 -3.79 -0.12 11.35
N ALA A 310 -3.84 -1.39 10.95
CA ALA A 310 -3.03 -1.89 9.83
C ALA A 310 -3.43 -1.24 8.51
N PHE A 311 -2.49 -1.26 7.57
CA PHE A 311 -2.67 -0.80 6.19
C PHE A 311 -2.92 -2.01 5.30
N SER A 312 -3.93 -1.95 4.40
CA SER A 312 -4.27 -3.09 3.57
C SER A 312 -4.90 -2.70 2.22
N SER A 313 -5.02 -3.65 1.31
CA SER A 313 -5.70 -3.43 0.03
C SER A 313 -6.34 -4.73 -0.46
N ALA A 314 -7.47 -5.11 0.11
CA ALA A 314 -8.18 -6.33 -0.24
C ALA A 314 -8.67 -6.31 -1.70
N GLY A 315 -8.33 -7.34 -2.47
CA GLY A 315 -8.81 -7.59 -3.82
C GLY A 315 -10.06 -8.44 -3.85
N ALA A 316 -10.97 -8.14 -4.77
CA ALA A 316 -12.28 -8.79 -4.88
C ALA A 316 -12.22 -10.31 -5.05
N PHE A 317 -11.12 -10.86 -5.56
CA PHE A 317 -10.93 -12.30 -5.76
C PHE A 317 -10.22 -12.99 -4.58
N GLY A 318 -9.96 -12.28 -3.47
CA GLY A 318 -9.41 -12.86 -2.25
C GLY A 318 -7.91 -12.65 -2.04
N PHE A 319 -7.25 -11.78 -2.83
CA PHE A 319 -5.89 -11.35 -2.57
C PHE A 319 -5.89 -10.24 -1.50
N TYR A 320 -5.36 -10.51 -0.31
CA TYR A 320 -5.34 -9.57 0.81
C TYR A 320 -3.92 -9.33 1.32
N PRO A 321 -3.25 -8.25 0.86
CA PRO A 321 -1.97 -7.79 1.39
C PRO A 321 -2.19 -6.82 2.56
N TRP A 322 -1.27 -6.81 3.53
CA TRP A 322 -1.30 -5.89 4.65
C TRP A 322 0.10 -5.53 5.16
N ILE A 323 0.20 -4.38 5.82
CA ILE A 323 1.31 -3.94 6.67
C ILE A 323 0.71 -3.59 8.04
N ASP A 324 1.31 -4.04 9.13
CA ASP A 324 0.83 -3.76 10.48
C ASP A 324 0.98 -2.25 10.83
N ALA A 325 0.22 -1.79 11.83
CA ALA A 325 0.21 -0.37 12.23
C ALA A 325 1.59 0.15 12.66
N THR A 326 2.46 -0.73 13.19
CA THR A 326 3.82 -0.35 13.60
C THR A 326 4.81 -0.27 12.43
N ARG A 327 4.39 -0.69 11.23
CA ARG A 327 5.24 -0.80 10.02
C ARG A 327 6.47 -1.70 10.23
N SER A 328 6.29 -2.73 11.02
CA SER A 328 7.33 -3.73 11.31
C SER A 328 7.16 -4.99 10.49
N TRP A 329 5.92 -5.35 10.20
CA TRP A 329 5.54 -6.60 9.59
C TRP A 329 4.63 -6.40 8.39
N TYR A 330 4.75 -7.27 7.40
CA TYR A 330 3.81 -7.41 6.31
C TYR A 330 3.22 -8.81 6.29
N GLY A 331 2.12 -8.98 5.60
CA GLY A 331 1.61 -10.29 5.23
C GLY A 331 0.74 -10.27 4.00
N VAL A 332 0.48 -11.46 3.52
CA VAL A 332 -0.39 -11.73 2.36
C VAL A 332 -1.25 -12.93 2.66
N VAL A 333 -2.53 -12.86 2.36
CA VAL A 333 -3.40 -14.02 2.12
C VAL A 333 -3.76 -13.99 0.65
N ALA A 334 -3.45 -15.05 -0.09
CA ALA A 334 -3.55 -15.08 -1.54
C ALA A 334 -4.32 -16.29 -2.04
N ARG A 335 -5.42 -16.03 -2.73
CA ARG A 335 -6.23 -17.00 -3.46
C ARG A 335 -6.88 -16.32 -4.66
N ASP A 336 -7.33 -17.11 -5.62
CA ASP A 336 -8.15 -16.66 -6.73
C ASP A 336 -9.52 -17.35 -6.62
N ALA A 337 -10.50 -16.62 -6.11
CA ALA A 337 -11.84 -17.10 -5.80
C ALA A 337 -12.89 -16.23 -6.51
N ALA A 338 -14.16 -16.57 -6.34
CA ALA A 338 -15.25 -15.77 -6.89
C ALA A 338 -15.20 -14.31 -6.41
N ALA A 339 -15.73 -13.40 -7.22
CA ALA A 339 -15.84 -11.98 -6.88
C ALA A 339 -16.61 -11.80 -5.55
N GLY A 340 -16.12 -10.87 -4.70
CA GLY A 340 -16.66 -10.65 -3.36
C GLY A 340 -15.87 -11.28 -2.22
N SER A 341 -14.87 -12.12 -2.51
CA SER A 341 -14.07 -12.86 -1.52
C SER A 341 -13.04 -12.03 -0.74
N GLY A 342 -12.90 -10.74 -1.04
CA GLY A 342 -11.88 -9.87 -0.41
C GLY A 342 -12.04 -9.74 1.11
N ASN A 343 -13.27 -9.55 1.59
CA ASN A 343 -13.55 -9.40 3.03
C ASN A 343 -13.30 -10.69 3.82
N GLU A 344 -13.60 -11.84 3.23
CA GLU A 344 -13.32 -13.13 3.85
C GLU A 344 -11.82 -13.35 4.05
N SER A 345 -11.01 -13.02 3.02
CA SER A 345 -9.56 -13.07 3.11
C SER A 345 -9.00 -12.05 4.10
N ALA A 346 -9.60 -10.85 4.20
CA ALA A 346 -9.25 -9.85 5.21
C ALA A 346 -9.53 -10.36 6.63
N ASN A 347 -10.64 -11.02 6.85
CA ASN A 347 -10.99 -11.62 8.16
C ASN A 347 -9.96 -12.66 8.60
N CYS A 348 -9.58 -13.60 7.72
CA CYS A 348 -8.53 -14.58 8.01
C CYS A 348 -7.17 -13.87 8.21
N GLY A 349 -6.79 -12.96 7.32
CA GLY A 349 -5.50 -12.27 7.38
C GLY A 349 -5.33 -11.41 8.63
N ARG A 350 -6.39 -10.77 9.13
CA ARG A 350 -6.40 -10.08 10.43
C ARG A 350 -6.10 -11.04 11.60
N LEU A 351 -6.67 -12.21 11.59
CA LEU A 351 -6.42 -13.21 12.63
C LEU A 351 -4.99 -13.73 12.58
N ILE A 352 -4.43 -13.97 11.38
CA ILE A 352 -3.02 -14.34 11.19
C ILE A 352 -2.11 -13.21 11.69
N ARG A 353 -2.41 -11.94 11.34
CA ARG A 353 -1.66 -10.77 11.82
C ARG A 353 -1.72 -10.65 13.34
N LYS A 354 -2.89 -10.79 13.94
CA LYS A 354 -3.07 -10.78 15.39
C LYS A 354 -2.25 -11.89 16.07
N ALA A 355 -2.32 -13.11 15.54
CA ALA A 355 -1.54 -14.24 16.05
C ALA A 355 -0.04 -13.99 15.97
N TRP A 356 0.45 -13.42 14.87
CA TRP A 356 1.83 -13.04 14.70
C TRP A 356 2.28 -11.98 15.71
N VAL A 357 1.49 -10.91 15.87
CA VAL A 357 1.83 -9.79 16.76
C VAL A 357 1.79 -10.21 18.22
N THR A 358 0.80 -11.02 18.63
CA THR A 358 0.59 -11.40 20.02
C THR A 358 1.27 -12.70 20.44
N GLY A 359 1.72 -13.53 19.47
CA GLY A 359 2.23 -14.88 19.75
C GLY A 359 1.16 -15.87 20.22
N VAL A 360 -0.12 -15.53 20.09
CA VAL A 360 -1.25 -16.37 20.54
C VAL A 360 -2.21 -16.57 19.37
N SER A 361 -2.60 -17.82 19.11
CA SER A 361 -3.65 -18.15 18.13
C SER A 361 -5.02 -17.72 18.68
N PRO A 362 -5.77 -16.83 18.00
CA PRO A 362 -7.10 -16.38 18.42
C PRO A 362 -8.20 -17.40 18.14
#